data_2798272022c6c5f1dbb23c467b6b0cd9
#
_entry.id   2798272022c6c5f1dbb23c467b6b0cd9
#
_cell.length_a   1.000
_cell.length_b   1.000
_cell.length_c   1.000
_cell.angle_alpha   90.00
_cell.angle_beta   90.00
_cell.angle_gamma   90.00
#
_symmetry.space_group_name_H-M   'P 1'
#
loop_
_entity.id
_entity.type
_entity.pdbx_description
1 polymer ?
#
loop_
_entity_poly.entity_id
_entity_poly.type
_entity_poly.pdbx_seq_one_letter_code
_entity_poly.pdbx_strand_id
1 'polypeptide(L)'
;MKNTSTNNYSFVLVFVVTTILVSTQAYAQDKTSEIDKTFNWTKPNEPGCAVAASQNGKVVINRAYGSADLERDVPISPNTVFDAGSVRKQFVAAAILLLVEEGKLSLADDVRKHIPQLPDYGHKITVDHLLTHTSGIRDWQTLLNLAGGDPDAMTMILRQRETNFVPGDEWAYSNSNYVLLPEIVTRVSGMPFSEFARKRLFEPLGMKSTTHPEDPLYLIKNRALAYKKEAGAWKMDMYLGNDRGGAGGLFTTAADLVTWNDALSNNRLGAFVTKMLQEPATLNNGRKLNYARGLNIELRPGRGGKLVWHSGSAAGYSALAGYLPEHGLSVAIMCNVDGGARSAYASRVFDLFLPPDTPSANTSATNSVAVAPADLSGRAGLFFDEKTGQPLQITVNNNNLAIAGGGPLVALAYDRFRNQRPTLFFMSGAEFELQFLSTKQIEIKTKDGITTQYRRAEGYSPTGDDLRAFAGRYYSDELMAVFEATPGKDSLMVRANDSPRALLEFKPVTRDTFQIGASLLRFNRDKAGKVVGLEYSNPLLRNVKFARLNDRTTSR
;
A
#
# COMPACT_ATOMS: atom_id res chain seq x y z
N MET A 1 -51.21 22.54 -62.26
CA MET A 1 -50.62 23.37 -61.20
C MET A 1 -49.88 22.45 -60.30
N LYS A 2 -48.58 22.42 -60.46
CA LYS A 2 -47.64 21.64 -59.60
C LYS A 2 -47.11 22.55 -58.51
N ASN A 3 -47.22 22.16 -57.27
CA ASN A 3 -46.60 22.91 -56.20
C ASN A 3 -45.58 22.03 -55.54
N THR A 4 -44.40 22.53 -55.56
CA THR A 4 -43.12 22.10 -54.96
C THR A 4 -43.11 22.31 -53.46
N SER A 5 -42.84 21.25 -52.73
CA SER A 5 -42.51 21.33 -51.30
C SER A 5 -41.49 20.24 -50.96
N THR A 6 -40.26 20.46 -51.37
CA THR A 6 -39.09 19.70 -50.90
C THR A 6 -37.95 20.68 -50.83
N ASN A 7 -37.60 21.15 -49.62
CA ASN A 7 -36.23 21.65 -49.29
C ASN A 7 -36.04 22.25 -47.90
N ASN A 8 -36.84 21.89 -46.86
CA ASN A 8 -36.61 22.46 -45.53
C ASN A 8 -36.06 21.47 -44.49
N TYR A 9 -35.91 20.20 -44.79
CA TYR A 9 -35.41 19.22 -43.80
C TYR A 9 -33.88 19.02 -43.82
N SER A 10 -33.21 19.32 -44.94
CA SER A 10 -31.76 19.14 -45.05
C SER A 10 -30.94 20.19 -44.29
N PHE A 11 -31.43 21.41 -44.16
CA PHE A 11 -30.74 22.50 -43.46
C PHE A 11 -30.79 22.34 -41.94
N VAL A 12 -31.88 21.84 -41.37
CA VAL A 12 -32.04 21.65 -39.92
C VAL A 12 -31.16 20.49 -39.45
N LEU A 13 -31.01 19.41 -40.24
CA LEU A 13 -30.17 18.28 -39.86
C LEU A 13 -28.66 18.62 -39.83
N VAL A 14 -28.21 19.43 -40.80
CA VAL A 14 -26.81 19.88 -40.87
C VAL A 14 -26.48 20.82 -39.70
N PHE A 15 -27.40 21.71 -39.29
CA PHE A 15 -27.19 22.62 -38.15
C PHE A 15 -27.16 21.88 -36.81
N VAL A 16 -28.03 20.90 -36.62
CA VAL A 16 -28.06 20.09 -35.38
C VAL A 16 -26.79 19.22 -35.25
N VAL A 17 -26.34 18.58 -36.36
CA VAL A 17 -25.11 17.77 -36.33
C VAL A 17 -23.88 18.62 -36.10
N THR A 18 -23.80 19.84 -36.69
CA THR A 18 -22.67 20.74 -36.50
C THR A 18 -22.62 21.31 -35.07
N THR A 19 -23.79 21.64 -34.50
CA THR A 19 -23.85 22.17 -33.11
C THR A 19 -23.49 21.10 -32.07
N ILE A 20 -23.88 19.85 -32.29
CA ILE A 20 -23.51 18.72 -31.41
C ILE A 20 -22.01 18.43 -31.51
N LEU A 21 -21.42 18.45 -32.71
CA LEU A 21 -19.97 18.24 -32.89
C LEU A 21 -19.13 19.35 -32.26
N VAL A 22 -19.54 20.61 -32.39
CA VAL A 22 -18.87 21.77 -31.77
C VAL A 22 -18.97 21.73 -30.26
N SER A 23 -20.11 21.36 -29.70
CA SER A 23 -20.28 21.26 -28.25
C SER A 23 -19.47 20.11 -27.63
N THR A 24 -19.36 18.98 -28.30
CA THR A 24 -18.54 17.85 -27.82
C THR A 24 -17.04 18.14 -27.91
N GLN A 25 -16.58 18.86 -28.93
CA GLN A 25 -15.19 19.28 -29.03
C GLN A 25 -14.82 20.33 -27.97
N ALA A 26 -15.67 21.33 -27.74
CA ALA A 26 -15.46 22.34 -26.70
C ALA A 26 -15.42 21.73 -25.29
N TYR A 27 -16.32 20.79 -24.99
CA TYR A 27 -16.35 20.08 -23.71
C TYR A 27 -15.12 19.20 -23.48
N ALA A 28 -14.62 18.51 -24.51
CA ALA A 28 -13.41 17.71 -24.42
C ALA A 28 -12.14 18.58 -24.25
N GLN A 29 -12.10 19.74 -24.91
CA GLN A 29 -10.99 20.69 -24.82
C GLN A 29 -10.89 21.34 -23.44
N ASP A 30 -12.01 21.59 -22.78
CA ASP A 30 -12.07 22.13 -21.43
C ASP A 30 -11.48 21.13 -20.41
N LYS A 31 -11.86 19.86 -20.46
CA LYS A 31 -11.33 18.81 -19.58
C LYS A 31 -9.83 18.60 -19.75
N THR A 32 -9.32 18.63 -20.96
CA THR A 32 -7.90 18.52 -21.23
C THR A 32 -7.12 19.67 -20.59
N SER A 33 -7.63 20.91 -20.70
CA SER A 33 -7.05 22.09 -20.07
C SER A 33 -6.99 21.96 -18.53
N GLU A 34 -8.05 21.44 -17.90
CA GLU A 34 -8.06 21.24 -16.45
C GLU A 34 -7.08 20.14 -16.01
N ILE A 35 -6.88 19.10 -16.82
CA ILE A 35 -5.85 18.09 -16.55
C ILE A 35 -4.46 18.68 -16.70
N ASP A 36 -4.19 19.48 -17.74
CA ASP A 36 -2.93 20.17 -17.92
C ASP A 36 -2.62 21.07 -16.70
N LYS A 37 -3.61 21.77 -16.13
CA LYS A 37 -3.46 22.54 -14.88
C LYS A 37 -3.15 21.65 -13.68
N THR A 38 -3.73 20.46 -13.61
CA THR A 38 -3.50 19.49 -12.51
C THR A 38 -2.05 19.03 -12.48
N PHE A 39 -1.41 18.91 -13.64
CA PHE A 39 -0.03 18.43 -13.78
C PHE A 39 0.98 19.56 -14.09
N ASN A 40 0.62 20.83 -13.94
CA ASN A 40 1.48 21.99 -14.20
C ASN A 40 2.69 22.11 -13.25
N TRP A 41 2.76 21.30 -12.20
CA TRP A 41 3.92 21.19 -11.32
C TRP A 41 5.12 20.50 -11.99
N THR A 42 4.88 19.74 -13.07
CA THR A 42 5.93 19.10 -13.86
C THR A 42 6.54 20.09 -14.86
N LYS A 43 7.86 20.10 -14.95
CA LYS A 43 8.57 20.90 -15.96
C LYS A 43 9.18 20.00 -17.03
N PRO A 44 9.43 20.49 -18.24
CA PRO A 44 10.00 19.67 -19.31
C PRO A 44 11.32 18.97 -18.96
N ASN A 45 12.13 19.59 -18.10
CA ASN A 45 13.44 19.11 -17.64
C ASN A 45 13.41 18.51 -16.22
N GLU A 46 12.24 18.16 -15.71
CA GLU A 46 12.04 17.45 -14.43
C GLU A 46 11.27 16.14 -14.67
N PRO A 47 11.39 15.16 -13.78
CA PRO A 47 10.56 13.95 -13.85
C PRO A 47 9.08 14.30 -13.84
N GLY A 48 8.25 13.44 -14.40
CA GLY A 48 6.84 13.75 -14.54
C GLY A 48 5.94 12.52 -14.65
N CYS A 49 4.82 12.65 -15.36
CA CYS A 49 3.76 11.65 -15.39
C CYS A 49 3.16 11.45 -16.78
N ALA A 50 2.67 10.23 -17.03
CA ALA A 50 1.68 9.92 -18.05
C ALA A 50 0.31 9.71 -17.39
N VAL A 51 -0.75 10.22 -18.03
CA VAL A 51 -2.14 10.16 -17.56
C VAL A 51 -3.04 9.68 -18.68
N ALA A 52 -3.84 8.66 -18.41
CA ALA A 52 -4.87 8.19 -19.31
C ALA A 52 -6.23 8.11 -18.60
N ALA A 53 -7.30 8.39 -19.34
CA ALA A 53 -8.66 8.13 -18.89
C ALA A 53 -9.50 7.60 -20.06
N SER A 54 -10.44 6.71 -19.74
CA SER A 54 -11.47 6.26 -20.68
C SER A 54 -12.85 6.50 -20.08
N GLN A 55 -13.82 6.70 -20.97
CA GLN A 55 -15.22 6.71 -20.61
C GLN A 55 -15.98 5.77 -21.54
N ASN A 56 -16.71 4.82 -20.97
CA ASN A 56 -17.42 3.76 -21.69
C ASN A 56 -16.52 2.99 -22.67
N GLY A 57 -15.29 2.66 -22.23
CA GLY A 57 -14.30 1.92 -23.03
C GLY A 57 -13.60 2.74 -24.12
N LYS A 58 -13.89 4.04 -24.24
CA LYS A 58 -13.23 4.93 -25.20
C LYS A 58 -12.24 5.83 -24.47
N VAL A 59 -10.98 5.81 -24.88
CA VAL A 59 -9.95 6.72 -24.35
C VAL A 59 -10.34 8.16 -24.67
N VAL A 60 -10.48 8.98 -23.62
CA VAL A 60 -10.83 10.41 -23.71
C VAL A 60 -9.69 11.32 -23.32
N ILE A 61 -8.73 10.82 -22.54
CA ILE A 61 -7.49 11.49 -22.15
C ILE A 61 -6.33 10.53 -22.35
N ASN A 62 -5.24 11.02 -22.95
CA ASN A 62 -3.94 10.35 -23.02
C ASN A 62 -2.86 11.42 -23.13
N ARG A 63 -2.32 11.85 -21.98
CA ARG A 63 -1.42 13.01 -21.84
C ARG A 63 -0.14 12.61 -21.13
N ALA A 64 0.91 13.37 -21.36
CA ALA A 64 2.23 13.15 -20.77
C ALA A 64 2.90 14.49 -20.43
N TYR A 65 3.66 14.52 -19.33
CA TYR A 65 4.26 15.70 -18.75
C TYR A 65 5.64 15.35 -18.19
N GLY A 66 6.63 16.22 -18.40
CA GLY A 66 7.99 16.07 -17.88
C GLY A 66 8.91 15.18 -18.72
N SER A 67 10.04 14.79 -18.15
CA SER A 67 11.11 14.02 -18.80
C SER A 67 11.16 12.56 -18.33
N ALA A 68 11.29 11.64 -19.27
CA ALA A 68 11.50 10.21 -19.04
C ALA A 68 12.97 9.88 -18.73
N ASP A 69 13.89 10.68 -19.27
CA ASP A 69 15.34 10.53 -19.08
C ASP A 69 15.96 11.93 -19.00
N LEU A 70 16.43 12.31 -17.80
CA LEU A 70 17.02 13.62 -17.54
C LEU A 70 18.44 13.76 -18.10
N GLU A 71 19.13 12.64 -18.35
CA GLU A 71 20.49 12.67 -18.90
C GLU A 71 20.50 12.87 -20.43
N ARG A 72 19.41 12.44 -21.09
CA ARG A 72 19.27 12.46 -22.56
C ARG A 72 18.18 13.41 -23.04
N ASP A 73 17.54 14.16 -22.12
CA ASP A 73 16.43 15.07 -22.40
C ASP A 73 15.26 14.39 -23.16
N VAL A 74 14.97 13.11 -22.83
CA VAL A 74 13.88 12.38 -23.46
C VAL A 74 12.56 12.72 -22.77
N PRO A 75 11.58 13.32 -23.48
CA PRO A 75 10.29 13.65 -22.87
C PRO A 75 9.47 12.40 -22.57
N ILE A 76 8.63 12.47 -21.54
CA ILE A 76 7.56 11.48 -21.34
C ILE A 76 6.54 11.59 -22.48
N SER A 77 6.13 10.46 -23.00
CA SER A 77 5.08 10.34 -24.02
C SER A 77 3.95 9.44 -23.54
N PRO A 78 2.79 9.44 -24.20
CA PRO A 78 1.72 8.47 -23.92
C PRO A 78 2.13 7.00 -24.02
N ASN A 79 3.22 6.70 -24.73
CA ASN A 79 3.77 5.36 -24.90
C ASN A 79 4.94 5.06 -23.94
N THR A 80 5.26 5.97 -23.05
CA THR A 80 6.31 5.75 -22.05
C THR A 80 5.88 4.68 -21.07
N VAL A 81 6.79 3.76 -20.81
CA VAL A 81 6.59 2.61 -19.93
C VAL A 81 7.17 2.91 -18.56
N PHE A 82 6.42 2.59 -17.51
CA PHE A 82 6.81 2.77 -16.11
C PHE A 82 6.64 1.47 -15.35
N ASP A 83 7.33 1.33 -14.22
CA ASP A 83 6.99 0.28 -13.24
C ASP A 83 5.70 0.68 -12.52
N ALA A 84 4.74 -0.21 -12.53
CA ALA A 84 3.42 -0.02 -11.91
C ALA A 84 3.42 -0.31 -10.40
N GLY A 85 4.53 -0.83 -9.86
CA GLY A 85 4.64 -1.20 -8.45
C GLY A 85 3.51 -2.12 -8.02
N SER A 86 2.87 -1.81 -6.90
CA SER A 86 1.80 -2.64 -6.32
C SER A 86 0.51 -2.74 -7.15
N VAL A 87 0.31 -1.91 -8.19
CA VAL A 87 -0.79 -2.10 -9.15
C VAL A 87 -0.73 -3.49 -9.81
N ARG A 88 0.48 -4.10 -9.87
CA ARG A 88 0.69 -5.48 -10.31
C ARG A 88 -0.19 -6.51 -9.59
N LYS A 89 -0.51 -6.27 -8.32
CA LYS A 89 -1.20 -7.25 -7.47
C LYS A 89 -2.53 -7.73 -8.05
N GLN A 90 -3.29 -6.87 -8.70
CA GLN A 90 -4.54 -7.25 -9.33
C GLN A 90 -4.35 -8.23 -10.51
N PHE A 91 -3.23 -8.16 -11.24
CA PHE A 91 -2.91 -9.11 -12.32
C PHE A 91 -2.51 -10.47 -11.77
N VAL A 92 -1.74 -10.49 -10.67
CA VAL A 92 -1.40 -11.73 -9.97
C VAL A 92 -2.66 -12.39 -9.42
N ALA A 93 -3.57 -11.61 -8.80
CA ALA A 93 -4.84 -12.12 -8.29
C ALA A 93 -5.72 -12.66 -9.43
N ALA A 94 -5.79 -11.98 -10.57
CA ALA A 94 -6.52 -12.46 -11.74
C ALA A 94 -5.95 -13.80 -12.25
N ALA A 95 -4.63 -13.96 -12.30
CA ALA A 95 -4.00 -15.20 -12.71
C ALA A 95 -4.37 -16.38 -11.79
N ILE A 96 -4.35 -16.16 -10.47
CA ILE A 96 -4.82 -17.15 -9.48
C ILE A 96 -6.30 -17.49 -9.72
N LEU A 97 -7.15 -16.48 -9.91
CA LEU A 97 -8.59 -16.69 -10.09
C LEU A 97 -8.94 -17.41 -11.39
N LEU A 98 -8.17 -17.22 -12.47
CA LEU A 98 -8.29 -18.03 -13.70
C LEU A 98 -8.01 -19.51 -13.42
N LEU A 99 -6.97 -19.81 -12.62
CA LEU A 99 -6.69 -21.21 -12.25
C LEU A 99 -7.75 -21.79 -11.31
N VAL A 100 -8.37 -20.96 -10.47
CA VAL A 100 -9.52 -21.36 -9.64
C VAL A 100 -10.74 -21.68 -10.51
N GLU A 101 -11.07 -20.82 -11.48
CA GLU A 101 -12.17 -21.04 -12.42
C GLU A 101 -11.98 -22.33 -13.25
N GLU A 102 -10.73 -22.65 -13.59
CA GLU A 102 -10.35 -23.89 -14.26
C GLU A 102 -10.36 -25.14 -13.35
N GLY A 103 -10.65 -25.00 -12.08
CA GLY A 103 -10.65 -26.09 -11.10
C GLY A 103 -9.25 -26.64 -10.75
N LYS A 104 -8.16 -25.95 -11.15
CA LYS A 104 -6.78 -26.37 -10.89
C LYS A 104 -6.27 -25.95 -9.50
N LEU A 105 -6.93 -25.01 -8.88
CA LEU A 105 -6.57 -24.40 -7.61
C LEU A 105 -7.84 -24.09 -6.82
N SER A 106 -7.79 -24.14 -5.49
CA SER A 106 -8.85 -23.65 -4.61
C SER A 106 -8.35 -22.48 -3.78
N LEU A 107 -9.19 -21.44 -3.62
CA LEU A 107 -8.91 -20.35 -2.69
C LEU A 107 -8.72 -20.84 -1.25
N ALA A 108 -9.35 -21.96 -0.89
CA ALA A 108 -9.24 -22.60 0.42
C ALA A 108 -8.03 -23.56 0.54
N ASP A 109 -7.25 -23.78 -0.54
CA ASP A 109 -6.05 -24.61 -0.46
C ASP A 109 -5.07 -24.03 0.57
N ASP A 110 -4.45 -24.92 1.36
CA ASP A 110 -3.27 -24.56 2.14
C ASP A 110 -2.13 -24.17 1.20
N VAL A 111 -1.50 -23.02 1.43
CA VAL A 111 -0.37 -22.54 0.64
C VAL A 111 0.76 -23.58 0.58
N ARG A 112 0.98 -24.33 1.65
CA ARG A 112 2.01 -25.38 1.71
C ARG A 112 1.75 -26.57 0.78
N LYS A 113 0.52 -26.77 0.33
CA LYS A 113 0.20 -27.73 -0.74
C LYS A 113 0.96 -27.38 -2.02
N HIS A 114 1.12 -26.09 -2.28
CA HIS A 114 1.77 -25.58 -3.50
C HIS A 114 3.22 -25.13 -3.26
N ILE A 115 3.54 -24.69 -2.03
CA ILE A 115 4.89 -24.27 -1.60
C ILE A 115 5.28 -25.07 -0.34
N PRO A 116 5.68 -26.34 -0.47
CA PRO A 116 6.00 -27.20 0.67
C PRO A 116 7.16 -26.68 1.55
N GLN A 117 8.01 -25.81 0.99
CA GLN A 117 9.13 -25.19 1.70
C GLN A 117 8.69 -24.12 2.71
N LEU A 118 7.45 -23.60 2.61
CA LEU A 118 6.95 -22.63 3.56
C LEU A 118 6.86 -23.26 4.96
N PRO A 119 7.41 -22.61 6.01
CA PRO A 119 7.38 -23.14 7.36
C PRO A 119 5.96 -23.44 7.85
N ASP A 120 5.87 -24.41 8.76
CA ASP A 120 4.64 -24.65 9.49
C ASP A 120 4.52 -23.66 10.65
N TYR A 121 3.58 -22.74 10.55
CA TYR A 121 3.31 -21.73 11.58
C TYR A 121 2.28 -22.22 12.62
N GLY A 122 1.89 -23.51 12.58
CA GLY A 122 0.85 -24.07 13.45
C GLY A 122 -0.58 -23.69 13.03
N HIS A 123 -0.76 -22.98 11.93
CA HIS A 123 -2.04 -22.53 11.39
C HIS A 123 -2.09 -22.72 9.88
N LYS A 124 -3.27 -23.06 9.37
CA LYS A 124 -3.50 -23.13 7.93
C LYS A 124 -3.52 -21.72 7.35
N ILE A 125 -2.64 -21.46 6.39
CA ILE A 125 -2.66 -20.26 5.57
C ILE A 125 -3.25 -20.63 4.22
N THR A 126 -4.35 -20.01 3.83
CA THR A 126 -5.00 -20.28 2.55
C THR A 126 -4.49 -19.35 1.44
N VAL A 127 -4.69 -19.76 0.18
CA VAL A 127 -4.42 -18.91 -0.98
C VAL A 127 -5.21 -17.60 -0.90
N ASP A 128 -6.44 -17.64 -0.40
CA ASP A 128 -7.27 -16.44 -0.20
C ASP A 128 -6.69 -15.50 0.87
N HIS A 129 -6.12 -16.04 1.95
CA HIS A 129 -5.42 -15.23 2.94
C HIS A 129 -4.23 -14.46 2.32
N LEU A 130 -3.50 -15.04 1.36
CA LEU A 130 -2.44 -14.33 0.64
C LEU A 130 -3.01 -13.20 -0.22
N LEU A 131 -4.04 -13.49 -1.02
CA LEU A 131 -4.67 -12.53 -1.93
C LEU A 131 -5.22 -11.30 -1.21
N THR A 132 -5.71 -11.50 0.01
CA THR A 132 -6.44 -10.49 0.78
C THR A 132 -5.61 -9.83 1.88
N HIS A 133 -4.32 -10.16 2.02
CA HIS A 133 -3.43 -9.67 3.09
C HIS A 133 -3.91 -10.01 4.51
N THR A 134 -4.56 -11.16 4.67
CA THR A 134 -5.02 -11.68 5.97
C THR A 134 -4.23 -12.90 6.43
N SER A 135 -3.09 -13.20 5.81
CA SER A 135 -2.25 -14.37 6.12
C SER A 135 -1.46 -14.26 7.42
N GLY A 136 -1.18 -13.05 7.88
CA GLY A 136 -0.24 -12.79 8.97
C GLY A 136 1.23 -12.95 8.60
N ILE A 137 1.59 -13.40 7.38
CA ILE A 137 2.99 -13.52 6.95
C ILE A 137 3.65 -12.14 6.97
N ARG A 138 4.80 -12.05 7.67
CA ARG A 138 5.57 -10.82 7.80
C ARG A 138 6.05 -10.30 6.43
N ASP A 139 6.07 -8.97 6.28
CA ASP A 139 6.50 -8.33 5.03
C ASP A 139 8.02 -8.42 4.84
N TRP A 140 8.46 -9.04 3.75
CA TRP A 140 9.87 -9.30 3.46
C TRP A 140 10.69 -8.02 3.28
N GLN A 141 10.12 -6.96 2.72
CA GLN A 141 10.83 -5.69 2.53
C GLN A 141 11.13 -5.02 3.86
N THR A 142 10.19 -5.10 4.79
CA THR A 142 10.39 -4.59 6.16
C THR A 142 11.42 -5.43 6.91
N LEU A 143 11.42 -6.75 6.73
CA LEU A 143 12.42 -7.65 7.30
C LEU A 143 13.81 -7.39 6.71
N LEU A 144 13.92 -7.12 5.42
CA LEU A 144 15.20 -6.86 4.73
C LEU A 144 15.95 -5.66 5.31
N ASN A 145 15.23 -4.63 5.75
CA ASN A 145 15.83 -3.47 6.41
C ASN A 145 16.57 -3.80 7.71
N LEU A 146 16.26 -4.95 8.31
CA LEU A 146 16.86 -5.45 9.56
C LEU A 146 17.80 -6.62 9.32
N ALA A 147 17.76 -7.24 8.13
CA ALA A 147 18.48 -8.46 7.83
C ALA A 147 20.00 -8.25 7.74
N GLY A 148 20.73 -9.29 8.07
CA GLY A 148 22.14 -9.42 7.74
C GLY A 148 22.33 -9.89 6.29
N GLY A 149 23.28 -9.28 5.57
CA GLY A 149 23.50 -9.58 4.15
C GLY A 149 22.42 -9.01 3.22
N ASP A 150 22.27 -9.60 2.07
CA ASP A 150 21.33 -9.20 1.01
C ASP A 150 20.54 -10.44 0.50
N PRO A 151 19.68 -11.04 1.33
CA PRO A 151 18.88 -12.18 0.93
C PRO A 151 17.76 -11.77 -0.03
N ASP A 152 17.39 -12.68 -0.94
CA ASP A 152 16.21 -12.49 -1.78
C ASP A 152 14.90 -12.61 -0.97
N ALA A 153 13.78 -12.16 -1.57
CA ALA A 153 12.48 -12.14 -0.93
C ALA A 153 12.01 -13.53 -0.48
N MET A 154 12.19 -14.56 -1.32
CA MET A 154 11.74 -15.92 -1.00
C MET A 154 12.55 -16.48 0.18
N THR A 155 13.85 -16.28 0.19
CA THR A 155 14.73 -16.66 1.31
C THR A 155 14.28 -15.98 2.62
N MET A 156 13.95 -14.67 2.59
CA MET A 156 13.45 -13.97 3.75
C MET A 156 12.13 -14.54 4.27
N ILE A 157 11.21 -14.86 3.36
CA ILE A 157 9.92 -15.45 3.72
C ILE A 157 10.09 -16.82 4.36
N LEU A 158 10.90 -17.68 3.74
CA LEU A 158 11.10 -19.08 4.17
C LEU A 158 11.87 -19.20 5.50
N ARG A 159 12.59 -18.17 5.92
CA ARG A 159 13.27 -18.13 7.22
C ARG A 159 12.35 -17.82 8.39
N GLN A 160 11.20 -17.19 8.16
CA GLN A 160 10.31 -16.78 9.25
C GLN A 160 9.76 -17.99 10.01
N ARG A 161 9.63 -17.86 11.34
CA ARG A 161 9.16 -18.93 12.22
C ARG A 161 7.75 -18.68 12.75
N GLU A 162 7.30 -17.43 12.68
CA GLU A 162 5.99 -17.01 13.20
C GLU A 162 5.35 -16.01 12.24
N THR A 163 4.04 -15.90 12.33
CA THR A 163 3.25 -14.87 11.67
C THR A 163 3.04 -13.67 12.60
N ASN A 164 2.62 -12.53 12.05
CA ASN A 164 2.24 -11.36 12.86
C ASN A 164 0.96 -11.60 13.67
N PHE A 165 0.05 -12.43 13.15
CA PHE A 165 -1.25 -12.76 13.74
C PHE A 165 -1.78 -14.07 13.14
N VAL A 166 -2.81 -14.64 13.77
CA VAL A 166 -3.49 -15.84 13.27
C VAL A 166 -4.19 -15.53 11.95
N PRO A 167 -4.00 -16.36 10.90
CA PRO A 167 -4.60 -16.12 9.59
C PRO A 167 -6.11 -15.85 9.66
N GLY A 168 -6.54 -14.78 9.02
CA GLY A 168 -7.94 -14.33 9.01
C GLY A 168 -8.36 -13.44 10.18
N ASP A 169 -7.59 -13.32 11.26
CA ASP A 169 -7.98 -12.49 12.41
C ASP A 169 -7.77 -11.00 12.17
N GLU A 170 -6.75 -10.66 11.41
CA GLU A 170 -6.39 -9.27 11.14
C GLU A 170 -6.04 -9.07 9.65
N TRP A 171 -5.90 -7.80 9.28
CA TRP A 171 -5.38 -7.39 7.99
C TRP A 171 -4.07 -6.63 8.17
N ALA A 172 -3.04 -7.05 7.43
CA ALA A 172 -1.80 -6.31 7.33
C ALA A 172 -1.20 -6.49 5.93
N TYR A 173 -1.03 -5.38 5.22
CA TYR A 173 -0.43 -5.40 3.90
C TYR A 173 0.96 -6.05 3.95
N SER A 174 1.18 -7.09 3.14
CA SER A 174 2.43 -7.81 3.07
C SER A 174 2.80 -8.15 1.63
N ASN A 175 3.93 -7.64 1.16
CA ASN A 175 4.46 -7.98 -0.16
C ASN A 175 4.88 -9.44 -0.25
N SER A 176 5.21 -10.09 0.87
CA SER A 176 5.50 -11.53 0.93
C SER A 176 4.39 -12.38 0.32
N ASN A 177 3.13 -12.00 0.53
CA ASN A 177 1.99 -12.70 -0.04
C ASN A 177 2.04 -12.72 -1.57
N TYR A 178 2.43 -11.60 -2.17
CA TYR A 178 2.50 -11.40 -3.61
C TYR A 178 3.87 -11.75 -4.21
N VAL A 179 4.79 -12.29 -3.42
CA VAL A 179 5.93 -13.10 -3.85
C VAL A 179 5.53 -14.57 -3.98
N LEU A 180 4.75 -15.09 -3.02
CA LEU A 180 4.30 -16.48 -3.01
C LEU A 180 3.26 -16.80 -4.11
N LEU A 181 2.33 -15.86 -4.41
CA LEU A 181 1.26 -16.09 -5.38
C LEU A 181 1.75 -16.36 -6.82
N PRO A 182 2.70 -15.60 -7.42
CA PRO A 182 3.28 -15.93 -8.72
C PRO A 182 3.94 -17.30 -8.76
N GLU A 183 4.59 -17.72 -7.68
CA GLU A 183 5.18 -19.05 -7.56
C GLU A 183 4.09 -20.14 -7.59
N ILE A 184 2.95 -19.91 -6.93
CA ILE A 184 1.79 -20.82 -7.02
C ILE A 184 1.28 -20.89 -8.45
N VAL A 185 1.14 -19.75 -9.15
CA VAL A 185 0.75 -19.75 -10.58
C VAL A 185 1.71 -20.60 -11.40
N THR A 186 3.03 -20.41 -11.22
CA THR A 186 4.06 -21.16 -11.95
C THR A 186 3.94 -22.66 -11.71
N ARG A 187 3.81 -23.09 -10.46
CA ARG A 187 3.73 -24.52 -10.10
C ARG A 187 2.43 -25.18 -10.57
N VAL A 188 1.32 -24.48 -10.47
CA VAL A 188 0.00 -25.03 -10.84
C VAL A 188 -0.21 -25.03 -12.35
N SER A 189 0.26 -24.01 -13.06
CA SER A 189 0.11 -23.90 -14.52
C SER A 189 1.18 -24.63 -15.31
N GLY A 190 2.35 -24.92 -14.70
CA GLY A 190 3.52 -25.49 -15.36
C GLY A 190 4.27 -24.49 -16.26
N MET A 191 3.98 -23.19 -16.16
CA MET A 191 4.69 -22.15 -16.92
C MET A 191 5.06 -20.96 -16.03
N PRO A 192 6.15 -20.23 -16.32
CA PRO A 192 6.52 -19.02 -15.60
C PRO A 192 5.36 -18.02 -15.52
N PHE A 193 5.26 -17.29 -14.40
CA PHE A 193 4.18 -16.30 -14.21
C PHE A 193 4.16 -15.23 -15.32
N SER A 194 5.35 -14.78 -15.75
CA SER A 194 5.51 -13.83 -16.86
C SER A 194 4.82 -14.29 -18.15
N GLU A 195 5.04 -15.56 -18.50
CA GLU A 195 4.45 -16.19 -19.68
C GLU A 195 2.94 -16.42 -19.51
N PHE A 196 2.52 -16.87 -18.32
CA PHE A 196 1.11 -17.04 -18.00
C PHE A 196 0.35 -15.70 -18.12
N ALA A 197 0.86 -14.65 -17.48
CA ALA A 197 0.25 -13.33 -17.53
C ALA A 197 0.19 -12.76 -18.97
N ARG A 198 1.27 -12.91 -19.73
CA ARG A 198 1.31 -12.49 -21.13
C ARG A 198 0.23 -13.18 -21.95
N LYS A 199 0.16 -14.52 -21.90
CA LYS A 199 -0.76 -15.33 -22.74
C LYS A 199 -2.22 -15.22 -22.29
N ARG A 200 -2.47 -15.10 -21.00
CA ARG A 200 -3.81 -15.23 -20.43
C ARG A 200 -4.44 -13.89 -20.06
N LEU A 201 -3.64 -12.83 -19.87
CA LEU A 201 -4.11 -11.51 -19.49
C LEU A 201 -3.75 -10.45 -20.53
N PHE A 202 -2.46 -10.23 -20.82
CA PHE A 202 -2.05 -9.06 -21.60
C PHE A 202 -2.43 -9.17 -23.08
N GLU A 203 -2.08 -10.25 -23.75
CA GLU A 203 -2.38 -10.45 -25.19
C GLU A 203 -3.88 -10.46 -25.48
N PRO A 204 -4.73 -11.23 -24.74
CA PRO A 204 -6.17 -11.27 -24.99
C PRO A 204 -6.86 -9.91 -24.77
N LEU A 205 -6.32 -9.08 -23.89
CA LEU A 205 -6.85 -7.74 -23.60
C LEU A 205 -6.27 -6.65 -24.52
N GLY A 206 -5.23 -6.96 -25.30
CA GLY A 206 -4.57 -6.00 -26.17
C GLY A 206 -3.61 -5.05 -25.47
N MET A 207 -3.10 -5.42 -24.30
CA MET A 207 -2.12 -4.64 -23.50
C MET A 207 -0.71 -4.82 -24.07
N LYS A 208 -0.43 -4.20 -25.21
CA LYS A 208 0.76 -4.44 -26.03
C LYS A 208 2.07 -3.90 -25.44
N SER A 209 1.97 -2.94 -24.54
CA SER A 209 3.12 -2.30 -23.88
C SER A 209 3.33 -2.79 -22.45
N THR A 210 2.63 -3.87 -22.05
CA THR A 210 2.70 -4.45 -20.72
C THR A 210 3.56 -5.71 -20.72
N THR A 211 4.52 -5.75 -19.78
CA THR A 211 5.39 -6.92 -19.58
C THR A 211 5.72 -7.09 -18.10
N HIS A 212 5.98 -8.34 -17.72
CA HIS A 212 6.46 -8.70 -16.39
C HIS A 212 7.73 -9.55 -16.56
N PRO A 213 8.91 -8.93 -16.74
CA PRO A 213 10.14 -9.68 -16.90
C PRO A 213 10.53 -10.38 -15.59
N GLU A 214 11.07 -11.60 -15.71
CA GLU A 214 11.67 -12.33 -14.58
C GLU A 214 13.13 -11.92 -14.36
N ASP A 215 13.80 -11.52 -15.44
CA ASP A 215 15.16 -11.00 -15.41
C ASP A 215 15.11 -9.47 -15.20
N PRO A 216 15.65 -8.93 -14.09
CA PRO A 216 15.69 -7.48 -13.84
C PRO A 216 16.52 -6.71 -14.87
N LEU A 217 17.40 -7.39 -15.62
CA LEU A 217 18.21 -6.80 -16.69
C LEU A 217 17.51 -6.82 -18.06
N TYR A 218 16.29 -7.32 -18.14
CA TYR A 218 15.51 -7.34 -19.38
C TYR A 218 15.32 -5.93 -19.96
N LEU A 219 15.60 -5.79 -21.26
CA LEU A 219 15.48 -4.50 -21.94
C LEU A 219 14.01 -4.18 -22.23
N ILE A 220 13.54 -3.09 -21.65
CA ILE A 220 12.18 -2.60 -21.84
C ILE A 220 12.25 -1.33 -22.69
N LYS A 221 11.68 -1.40 -23.90
CA LYS A 221 11.63 -0.24 -24.80
C LYS A 221 10.76 0.87 -24.21
N ASN A 222 11.16 2.12 -24.43
CA ASN A 222 10.49 3.33 -23.95
C ASN A 222 10.33 3.42 -22.41
N ARG A 223 11.15 2.70 -21.63
CA ARG A 223 11.10 2.77 -20.17
C ARG A 223 11.63 4.13 -19.71
N ALA A 224 10.85 4.85 -18.90
CA ALA A 224 11.32 5.99 -18.15
C ALA A 224 12.34 5.55 -17.09
N LEU A 225 13.35 6.36 -16.81
CA LEU A 225 14.19 6.25 -15.63
C LEU A 225 13.47 6.88 -14.44
N ALA A 226 13.60 6.29 -13.25
CA ALA A 226 12.96 6.80 -12.04
C ALA A 226 13.91 7.67 -11.23
N TYR A 227 13.36 8.67 -10.56
CA TYR A 227 14.13 9.70 -9.87
C TYR A 227 13.56 10.03 -8.49
N LYS A 228 14.46 10.44 -7.59
CA LYS A 228 14.14 11.09 -6.32
C LYS A 228 14.88 12.40 -6.18
N LYS A 229 14.37 13.31 -5.35
CA LYS A 229 15.02 14.58 -5.06
C LYS A 229 15.72 14.52 -3.71
N GLU A 230 17.05 14.64 -3.71
CA GLU A 230 17.87 14.67 -2.49
C GLU A 230 18.67 15.97 -2.44
N ALA A 231 18.59 16.69 -1.31
CA ALA A 231 19.27 17.98 -1.11
C ALA A 231 19.06 18.98 -2.27
N GLY A 232 17.87 18.96 -2.89
CA GLY A 232 17.50 19.85 -4.00
C GLY A 232 17.91 19.36 -5.39
N ALA A 233 18.73 18.31 -5.51
CA ALA A 233 19.17 17.72 -6.77
C ALA A 233 18.38 16.45 -7.12
N TRP A 234 18.14 16.23 -8.41
CA TRP A 234 17.61 14.98 -8.92
C TRP A 234 18.67 13.89 -8.93
N LYS A 235 18.33 12.71 -8.44
CA LYS A 235 19.15 11.51 -8.50
C LYS A 235 18.31 10.36 -9.04
N MET A 236 18.97 9.48 -9.79
CA MET A 236 18.34 8.23 -10.23
C MET A 236 17.99 7.38 -9.03
N ASP A 237 16.78 6.83 -9.03
CA ASP A 237 16.27 5.94 -7.97
C ASP A 237 15.63 4.72 -8.62
N MET A 238 16.46 3.79 -9.03
CA MET A 238 16.04 2.57 -9.69
C MET A 238 16.54 1.35 -8.91
N TYR A 239 15.72 0.33 -8.80
CA TYR A 239 16.17 -0.98 -8.35
C TYR A 239 17.00 -1.63 -9.46
N LEU A 240 18.30 -1.38 -9.45
CA LEU A 240 19.25 -2.08 -10.31
C LEU A 240 19.62 -3.41 -9.62
N GLY A 241 18.83 -4.45 -9.81
CA GLY A 241 19.17 -5.82 -9.43
C GLY A 241 18.77 -6.31 -8.04
N ASN A 242 18.13 -5.48 -7.19
CA ASN A 242 17.68 -5.92 -5.86
C ASN A 242 16.23 -6.42 -5.81
N ASP A 243 15.52 -6.43 -6.92
CA ASP A 243 14.22 -7.08 -7.02
C ASP A 243 14.37 -8.60 -7.26
N ARG A 244 15.18 -9.20 -6.36
CA ARG A 244 15.56 -10.61 -6.39
C ARG A 244 14.44 -11.52 -5.91
N GLY A 245 13.24 -11.36 -6.36
CA GLY A 245 12.22 -12.28 -5.90
C GLY A 245 10.80 -12.01 -6.32
N GLY A 246 10.58 -11.32 -7.45
CA GLY A 246 9.28 -11.37 -8.10
C GLY A 246 8.17 -10.56 -7.43
N ALA A 247 8.48 -9.64 -6.51
CA ALA A 247 7.47 -8.72 -5.96
C ALA A 247 7.29 -7.45 -6.79
N GLY A 248 8.24 -7.10 -7.66
CA GLY A 248 8.22 -5.95 -8.54
C GLY A 248 8.08 -6.30 -10.02
N GLY A 249 8.11 -5.28 -10.89
CA GLY A 249 8.39 -5.47 -12.30
C GLY A 249 7.20 -5.66 -13.22
N LEU A 250 6.01 -5.14 -12.91
CA LEU A 250 5.02 -4.93 -13.96
C LEU A 250 5.31 -3.59 -14.66
N PHE A 251 5.89 -3.67 -15.83
CA PHE A 251 6.15 -2.51 -16.68
C PHE A 251 5.02 -2.34 -17.68
N THR A 252 4.44 -1.13 -17.71
CA THR A 252 3.24 -0.85 -18.51
C THR A 252 3.10 0.65 -18.81
N THR A 253 2.10 1.01 -19.60
CA THR A 253 1.69 2.39 -19.88
C THR A 253 0.40 2.75 -19.14
N ALA A 254 0.12 4.05 -18.96
CA ALA A 254 -1.16 4.50 -18.41
C ALA A 254 -2.34 4.04 -19.30
N ALA A 255 -2.18 4.00 -20.62
CA ALA A 255 -3.20 3.54 -21.55
C ALA A 255 -3.51 2.04 -21.39
N ASP A 256 -2.49 1.18 -21.21
CA ASP A 256 -2.73 -0.25 -20.96
C ASP A 256 -3.42 -0.49 -19.60
N LEU A 257 -3.11 0.31 -18.57
CA LEU A 257 -3.83 0.23 -17.28
C LEU A 257 -5.30 0.63 -17.39
N VAL A 258 -5.62 1.63 -18.21
CA VAL A 258 -7.02 1.97 -18.53
C VAL A 258 -7.70 0.84 -19.30
N THR A 259 -7.00 0.21 -20.25
CA THR A 259 -7.50 -0.98 -20.97
C THR A 259 -7.81 -2.13 -20.01
N TRP A 260 -6.96 -2.35 -19.00
CA TRP A 260 -7.19 -3.32 -17.94
C TRP A 260 -8.44 -2.99 -17.11
N ASN A 261 -8.55 -1.75 -16.63
CA ASN A 261 -9.70 -1.30 -15.85
C ASN A 261 -11.02 -1.47 -16.62
N ASP A 262 -11.02 -1.09 -17.91
CA ASP A 262 -12.17 -1.26 -18.79
C ASP A 262 -12.51 -2.74 -19.02
N ALA A 263 -11.50 -3.60 -19.08
CA ALA A 263 -11.70 -5.04 -19.18
C ALA A 263 -12.37 -5.60 -17.92
N LEU A 264 -11.98 -5.15 -16.73
CA LEU A 264 -12.64 -5.52 -15.47
C LEU A 264 -14.05 -4.96 -15.39
N SER A 265 -14.25 -3.69 -15.75
CA SER A 265 -15.57 -3.05 -15.75
C SER A 265 -16.58 -3.75 -16.68
N ASN A 266 -16.09 -4.33 -17.79
CA ASN A 266 -16.91 -4.99 -18.82
C ASN A 266 -16.85 -6.53 -18.76
N ASN A 267 -16.37 -7.12 -17.67
CA ASN A 267 -16.27 -8.58 -17.45
C ASN A 267 -15.48 -9.35 -18.55
N ARG A 268 -14.51 -8.71 -19.21
CA ARG A 268 -13.75 -9.36 -20.30
C ARG A 268 -12.86 -10.52 -19.84
N LEU A 269 -12.58 -10.63 -18.55
CA LEU A 269 -11.89 -11.77 -17.92
C LEU A 269 -12.87 -12.88 -17.45
N GLY A 270 -14.16 -12.77 -17.76
CA GLY A 270 -15.21 -13.62 -17.21
C GLY A 270 -15.86 -13.03 -15.96
N ALA A 271 -17.14 -13.35 -15.78
CA ALA A 271 -17.92 -12.84 -14.66
C ALA A 271 -17.41 -13.32 -13.29
N PHE A 272 -16.92 -14.57 -13.24
CA PHE A 272 -16.35 -15.15 -12.02
C PHE A 272 -15.11 -14.38 -11.57
N VAL A 273 -14.11 -14.23 -12.43
CA VAL A 273 -12.85 -13.56 -12.11
C VAL A 273 -13.10 -12.11 -11.70
N THR A 274 -13.92 -11.38 -12.47
CA THR A 274 -14.22 -9.97 -12.16
C THR A 274 -14.95 -9.82 -10.82
N LYS A 275 -15.93 -10.67 -10.53
CA LYS A 275 -16.64 -10.67 -9.24
C LYS A 275 -15.68 -10.93 -8.08
N MET A 276 -14.88 -12.00 -8.18
CA MET A 276 -13.98 -12.42 -7.11
C MET A 276 -12.87 -11.41 -6.85
N LEU A 277 -12.36 -10.73 -7.88
CA LEU A 277 -11.39 -9.63 -7.72
C LEU A 277 -11.94 -8.47 -6.91
N GLN A 278 -13.23 -8.18 -7.01
CA GLN A 278 -13.88 -7.04 -6.38
C GLN A 278 -14.64 -7.38 -5.09
N GLU A 279 -14.66 -8.64 -4.70
CA GLU A 279 -15.34 -9.06 -3.47
C GLU A 279 -14.46 -8.75 -2.25
N PRO A 280 -14.89 -7.82 -1.37
CA PRO A 280 -14.14 -7.48 -0.17
C PRO A 280 -13.89 -8.69 0.72
N ALA A 281 -12.68 -8.77 1.28
CA ALA A 281 -12.34 -9.81 2.24
C ALA A 281 -13.14 -9.65 3.54
N THR A 282 -13.35 -10.79 4.23
CA THR A 282 -14.02 -10.83 5.51
C THR A 282 -13.10 -11.52 6.53
N LEU A 283 -12.87 -10.88 7.67
CA LEU A 283 -12.09 -11.46 8.77
C LEU A 283 -12.87 -12.53 9.51
N ASN A 284 -12.19 -13.35 10.32
CA ASN A 284 -12.79 -14.42 11.14
C ASN A 284 -13.89 -13.91 12.09
N ASN A 285 -13.80 -12.64 12.52
CA ASN A 285 -14.81 -12.01 13.37
C ASN A 285 -16.03 -11.45 12.59
N GLY A 286 -16.11 -11.69 11.28
CA GLY A 286 -17.19 -11.22 10.40
C GLY A 286 -17.01 -9.81 9.83
N ARG A 287 -15.94 -9.10 10.18
CA ARG A 287 -15.65 -7.76 9.68
C ARG A 287 -15.31 -7.80 8.19
N LYS A 288 -16.02 -7.01 7.38
CA LYS A 288 -15.68 -6.78 5.98
C LYS A 288 -14.60 -5.70 5.85
N LEU A 289 -13.63 -5.96 4.99
CA LEU A 289 -12.54 -5.03 4.70
C LEU A 289 -12.87 -4.16 3.49
N ASN A 290 -12.15 -3.06 3.33
CA ASN A 290 -12.15 -2.27 2.09
C ASN A 290 -11.10 -2.76 1.08
N TYR A 291 -10.52 -3.92 1.33
CA TYR A 291 -9.56 -4.58 0.45
C TYR A 291 -10.13 -5.91 -0.03
N ALA A 292 -10.02 -6.12 -1.32
CA ALA A 292 -10.37 -7.37 -1.98
C ALA A 292 -9.08 -8.10 -2.41
N ARG A 293 -9.10 -8.79 -3.54
CA ARG A 293 -7.93 -9.53 -4.05
C ARG A 293 -7.10 -8.63 -4.98
N GLY A 294 -6.13 -7.93 -4.39
CA GLY A 294 -5.25 -6.98 -5.10
C GLY A 294 -5.91 -5.66 -5.48
N LEU A 295 -7.06 -5.32 -4.90
CA LEU A 295 -7.83 -4.11 -5.17
C LEU A 295 -8.41 -3.51 -3.89
N ASN A 296 -8.42 -2.19 -3.82
CA ASN A 296 -9.18 -1.44 -2.83
C ASN A 296 -10.59 -1.18 -3.37
N ILE A 297 -11.58 -1.29 -2.50
CA ILE A 297 -12.98 -1.02 -2.79
C ILE A 297 -13.42 0.15 -1.90
N GLU A 298 -13.76 1.27 -2.52
CA GLU A 298 -14.19 2.48 -1.81
C GLU A 298 -15.59 2.87 -2.26
N LEU A 299 -16.51 2.95 -1.31
CA LEU A 299 -17.83 3.48 -1.57
C LEU A 299 -17.80 5.00 -1.49
N ARG A 300 -18.32 5.68 -2.50
CA ARG A 300 -18.42 7.16 -2.60
C ARG A 300 -19.88 7.59 -2.55
N PRO A 301 -20.50 7.68 -1.36
CA PRO A 301 -21.87 8.16 -1.26
C PRO A 301 -22.00 9.59 -1.79
N GLY A 302 -22.99 9.85 -2.66
CA GLY A 302 -23.25 11.16 -3.26
C GLY A 302 -22.48 11.46 -4.55
N ARG A 303 -21.42 10.72 -4.88
CA ARG A 303 -20.64 10.87 -6.12
C ARG A 303 -20.58 9.64 -7.00
N GLY A 304 -21.52 8.75 -6.85
CA GLY A 304 -21.75 7.73 -7.84
C GLY A 304 -20.98 6.45 -7.65
N GLY A 305 -21.23 5.74 -6.55
CA GLY A 305 -21.03 4.32 -6.55
C GLY A 305 -19.70 3.86 -5.97
N LYS A 306 -19.18 2.80 -6.54
CA LYS A 306 -18.02 2.06 -6.06
C LYS A 306 -16.78 2.44 -6.86
N LEU A 307 -15.76 3.00 -6.21
CA LEU A 307 -14.42 3.14 -6.78
C LEU A 307 -13.62 1.86 -6.49
N VAL A 308 -13.12 1.24 -7.55
CA VAL A 308 -12.21 0.09 -7.51
C VAL A 308 -10.84 0.57 -7.94
N TRP A 309 -9.80 0.41 -7.10
CA TRP A 309 -8.51 1.01 -7.38
C TRP A 309 -7.34 0.33 -6.68
N HIS A 310 -6.13 0.56 -7.15
CA HIS A 310 -4.89 0.30 -6.42
C HIS A 310 -3.83 1.33 -6.78
N SER A 311 -3.00 1.69 -5.81
CA SER A 311 -1.80 2.50 -6.03
C SER A 311 -0.56 1.61 -6.11
N GLY A 312 0.52 2.17 -6.64
CA GLY A 312 1.82 1.49 -6.71
C GLY A 312 2.95 2.45 -6.43
N SER A 313 4.00 1.91 -5.81
CA SER A 313 5.30 2.58 -5.65
C SER A 313 6.38 1.53 -5.78
N ALA A 314 7.43 1.83 -6.52
CA ALA A 314 8.60 0.97 -6.71
C ALA A 314 9.82 1.87 -7.02
N ALA A 315 10.82 1.89 -6.13
CA ALA A 315 11.91 2.88 -6.21
C ALA A 315 11.34 4.30 -6.42
N GLY A 316 11.83 5.05 -7.37
CA GLY A 316 11.31 6.37 -7.72
C GLY A 316 10.06 6.38 -8.60
N TYR A 317 9.44 5.23 -8.92
CA TYR A 317 8.17 5.22 -9.66
C TYR A 317 6.98 5.30 -8.72
N SER A 318 5.90 5.93 -9.21
CA SER A 318 4.59 5.88 -8.56
C SER A 318 3.47 5.71 -9.58
N ALA A 319 2.45 4.95 -9.22
CA ALA A 319 1.31 4.63 -10.08
C ALA A 319 -0.01 4.67 -9.30
N LEU A 320 -1.09 4.96 -10.01
CA LEU A 320 -2.45 4.75 -9.53
C LEU A 320 -3.31 4.33 -10.71
N ALA A 321 -4.08 3.26 -10.54
CA ALA A 321 -5.08 2.81 -11.50
C ALA A 321 -6.40 2.57 -10.75
N GLY A 322 -7.51 3.08 -11.31
CA GLY A 322 -8.81 2.90 -10.71
C GLY A 322 -9.95 3.16 -11.70
N TYR A 323 -11.13 2.65 -11.37
CA TYR A 323 -12.33 2.84 -12.19
C TYR A 323 -13.60 2.88 -11.35
N LEU A 324 -14.60 3.54 -11.93
CA LEU A 324 -15.97 3.68 -11.42
C LEU A 324 -16.90 2.93 -12.37
N PRO A 325 -17.28 1.69 -12.07
CA PRO A 325 -18.10 0.87 -12.98
C PRO A 325 -19.42 1.53 -13.37
N GLU A 326 -20.08 2.17 -12.40
CA GLU A 326 -21.39 2.82 -12.59
C GLU A 326 -21.33 4.02 -13.56
N HIS A 327 -20.13 4.58 -13.78
CA HIS A 327 -19.90 5.69 -14.71
C HIS A 327 -19.16 5.28 -15.97
N GLY A 328 -18.77 3.99 -16.10
CA GLY A 328 -17.91 3.53 -17.18
C GLY A 328 -16.59 4.30 -17.27
N LEU A 329 -16.10 4.85 -16.15
CA LEU A 329 -14.95 5.76 -16.09
C LEU A 329 -13.74 5.05 -15.51
N SER A 330 -12.63 5.06 -16.25
CA SER A 330 -11.35 4.54 -15.84
C SER A 330 -10.29 5.64 -15.87
N VAL A 331 -9.38 5.63 -14.89
CA VAL A 331 -8.25 6.58 -14.79
C VAL A 331 -6.99 5.82 -14.42
N ALA A 332 -5.87 6.15 -15.06
CA ALA A 332 -4.55 5.70 -14.68
C ALA A 332 -3.55 6.86 -14.74
N ILE A 333 -2.67 6.92 -13.74
CA ILE A 333 -1.56 7.87 -13.64
C ILE A 333 -0.30 7.07 -13.35
N MET A 334 0.76 7.32 -14.11
CA MET A 334 2.07 6.70 -13.91
C MET A 334 3.15 7.76 -13.96
N CYS A 335 4.01 7.79 -12.95
CA CYS A 335 5.04 8.82 -12.82
C CYS A 335 6.41 8.18 -12.55
N ASN A 336 7.47 8.85 -13.00
CA ASN A 336 8.85 8.45 -12.72
C ASN A 336 9.48 9.28 -11.57
N VAL A 337 8.64 9.73 -10.66
CA VAL A 337 9.00 10.40 -9.42
C VAL A 337 8.15 9.89 -8.27
N ASP A 338 8.77 9.67 -7.10
CA ASP A 338 8.05 9.22 -5.91
C ASP A 338 6.97 10.23 -5.49
N GLY A 339 5.80 9.70 -5.13
CA GLY A 339 4.64 10.51 -4.76
C GLY A 339 4.02 11.34 -5.91
N GLY A 340 4.46 11.17 -7.17
CA GLY A 340 3.88 11.87 -8.33
C GLY A 340 2.44 11.45 -8.62
N ALA A 341 2.13 10.14 -8.53
CA ALA A 341 0.79 9.60 -8.76
C ALA A 341 -0.07 9.65 -7.48
N ARG A 342 -0.23 10.82 -6.89
CA ARG A 342 -1.00 10.99 -5.65
C ARG A 342 -2.49 10.80 -5.88
N SER A 343 -3.17 10.24 -4.89
CA SER A 343 -4.63 10.07 -4.93
C SER A 343 -5.39 11.39 -5.17
N ALA A 344 -4.84 12.52 -4.71
CA ALA A 344 -5.41 13.84 -4.95
C ALA A 344 -5.46 14.21 -6.43
N TYR A 345 -4.45 13.84 -7.23
CA TYR A 345 -4.46 14.08 -8.69
C TYR A 345 -5.46 13.16 -9.39
N ALA A 346 -5.48 11.88 -9.00
CA ALA A 346 -6.47 10.95 -9.54
C ALA A 346 -7.90 11.40 -9.20
N SER A 347 -8.17 11.85 -7.98
CA SER A 347 -9.48 12.39 -7.62
C SER A 347 -9.87 13.57 -8.50
N ARG A 348 -8.96 14.51 -8.76
CA ARG A 348 -9.23 15.63 -9.67
C ARG A 348 -9.56 15.17 -11.08
N VAL A 349 -8.84 14.15 -11.60
CA VAL A 349 -9.14 13.60 -12.92
C VAL A 349 -10.52 12.93 -12.91
N PHE A 350 -10.86 12.12 -11.90
CA PHE A 350 -12.21 11.54 -11.77
C PHE A 350 -13.28 12.63 -11.70
N ASP A 351 -13.05 13.66 -10.89
CA ASP A 351 -14.02 14.75 -10.65
C ASP A 351 -14.39 15.53 -11.92
N LEU A 352 -13.48 15.61 -12.91
CA LEU A 352 -13.76 16.25 -14.19
C LEU A 352 -14.82 15.49 -15.04
N PHE A 353 -15.04 14.22 -14.75
CA PHE A 353 -15.95 13.37 -15.51
C PHE A 353 -17.22 13.00 -14.73
N LEU A 354 -17.26 13.32 -13.45
CA LEU A 354 -18.42 13.05 -12.60
C LEU A 354 -19.37 14.26 -12.56
N PRO A 355 -20.65 14.03 -12.30
CA PRO A 355 -21.58 15.12 -11.98
C PRO A 355 -21.03 15.95 -10.79
N PRO A 356 -21.37 17.25 -10.72
CA PRO A 356 -21.09 18.03 -9.52
C PRO A 356 -21.63 17.32 -8.28
N ASP A 357 -20.89 17.46 -7.14
CA ASP A 357 -21.39 16.91 -5.88
C ASP A 357 -22.79 17.42 -5.60
N THR A 358 -23.75 16.52 -5.54
CA THR A 358 -24.98 16.80 -4.81
C THR A 358 -24.57 16.82 -3.33
N PRO A 359 -24.78 17.93 -2.60
CA PRO A 359 -24.46 17.95 -1.18
C PRO A 359 -25.18 16.78 -0.53
N SER A 360 -24.42 15.76 -0.14
CA SER A 360 -24.97 14.68 0.67
C SER A 360 -25.48 15.35 1.95
N ALA A 361 -26.76 15.18 2.25
CA ALA A 361 -27.34 15.66 3.50
C ALA A 361 -26.64 15.09 4.75
N ASN A 362 -25.64 14.24 4.57
CA ASN A 362 -24.82 13.57 5.59
C ASN A 362 -23.34 14.00 5.64
N THR A 363 -22.92 15.06 4.94
CA THR A 363 -21.77 15.81 5.44
C THR A 363 -22.27 16.60 6.66
N SER A 364 -22.47 15.90 7.75
CA SER A 364 -22.48 16.54 9.07
C SER A 364 -21.19 17.36 9.09
N ALA A 365 -21.32 18.68 8.99
CA ALA A 365 -20.27 19.58 9.39
C ALA A 365 -19.83 19.06 10.75
N THR A 366 -18.67 18.41 10.81
CA THR A 366 -18.13 17.95 12.08
C THR A 366 -17.90 19.23 12.86
N ASN A 367 -18.80 19.53 13.78
CA ASN A 367 -18.57 20.56 14.78
C ASN A 367 -17.31 20.13 15.52
N SER A 368 -16.14 20.56 15.03
CA SER A 368 -14.88 20.32 15.71
C SER A 368 -14.89 21.15 16.97
N VAL A 369 -14.69 20.49 18.10
CA VAL A 369 -14.54 21.16 19.39
C VAL A 369 -13.09 21.59 19.51
N ALA A 370 -12.87 22.87 19.84
CA ALA A 370 -11.54 23.35 20.17
C ALA A 370 -11.11 22.76 21.52
N VAL A 371 -10.01 21.99 21.52
CA VAL A 371 -9.38 21.46 22.74
C VAL A 371 -8.10 22.24 22.99
N ALA A 372 -7.89 22.69 24.23
CA ALA A 372 -6.72 23.49 24.58
C ALA A 372 -5.41 22.70 24.36
N PRO A 373 -4.33 23.31 23.85
CA PRO A 373 -3.06 22.62 23.58
C PRO A 373 -2.46 21.91 24.81
N ALA A 374 -2.64 22.46 26.01
CA ALA A 374 -2.19 21.83 27.26
C ALA A 374 -2.90 20.49 27.53
N ASP A 375 -4.21 20.41 27.23
CA ASP A 375 -4.99 19.17 27.39
C ASP A 375 -4.60 18.11 26.36
N LEU A 376 -4.22 18.53 25.14
CA LEU A 376 -3.73 17.62 24.10
C LEU A 376 -2.39 17.01 24.50
N SER A 377 -1.48 17.78 25.09
CA SER A 377 -0.18 17.30 25.54
C SER A 377 -0.29 16.21 26.61
N GLY A 378 -1.24 16.35 27.54
CA GLY A 378 -1.52 15.32 28.57
C GLY A 378 -2.09 14.01 27.99
N ARG A 379 -2.65 14.04 26.77
CA ARG A 379 -3.23 12.89 26.07
C ARG A 379 -2.25 12.17 25.17
N ALA A 380 -1.22 12.85 24.70
CA ALA A 380 -0.16 12.20 23.94
C ALA A 380 0.56 11.16 24.79
N GLY A 381 1.04 10.10 24.15
CA GLY A 381 1.76 9.02 24.83
C GLY A 381 1.70 7.71 24.07
N LEU A 382 2.37 6.72 24.61
CA LEU A 382 2.32 5.35 24.12
C LEU A 382 1.26 4.57 24.90
N PHE A 383 0.44 3.84 24.15
CA PHE A 383 -0.58 2.95 24.68
C PHE A 383 -0.37 1.55 24.11
N PHE A 384 -0.76 0.53 24.84
CA PHE A 384 -0.71 -0.86 24.41
C PHE A 384 -2.11 -1.44 24.34
N ASP A 385 -2.44 -2.09 23.24
CA ASP A 385 -3.64 -2.91 23.10
C ASP A 385 -3.65 -3.96 24.22
N GLU A 386 -4.71 -4.00 25.03
CA GLU A 386 -4.78 -4.88 26.20
C GLU A 386 -4.84 -6.37 25.81
N LYS A 387 -5.34 -6.69 24.60
CA LYS A 387 -5.46 -8.06 24.11
C LYS A 387 -4.20 -8.54 23.39
N THR A 388 -3.61 -7.69 22.52
CA THR A 388 -2.53 -8.11 21.63
C THR A 388 -1.16 -7.59 22.06
N GLY A 389 -1.12 -6.62 22.99
CA GLY A 389 0.12 -5.94 23.40
C GLY A 389 0.70 -5.03 22.30
N GLN A 390 -0.04 -4.74 21.23
CA GLN A 390 0.44 -3.89 20.14
C GLN A 390 0.48 -2.42 20.56
N PRO A 391 1.54 -1.69 20.17
CA PRO A 391 1.68 -0.29 20.53
C PRO A 391 0.80 0.62 19.67
N LEU A 392 0.26 1.65 20.31
CA LEU A 392 -0.40 2.78 19.66
C LEU A 392 0.24 4.07 20.18
N GLN A 393 0.98 4.77 19.33
CA GLN A 393 1.59 6.04 19.69
C GLN A 393 0.67 7.20 19.31
N ILE A 394 0.23 7.96 20.31
CA ILE A 394 -0.51 9.23 20.12
C ILE A 394 0.49 10.39 20.28
N THR A 395 0.51 11.30 19.33
CA THR A 395 1.39 12.49 19.28
C THR A 395 0.55 13.76 19.16
N VAL A 396 1.17 14.91 19.44
CA VAL A 396 0.61 16.23 19.15
C VAL A 396 1.37 16.81 17.95
N ASN A 397 0.66 17.08 16.86
CA ASN A 397 1.22 17.68 15.65
C ASN A 397 0.33 18.88 15.25
N ASN A 398 0.93 20.06 15.08
CA ASN A 398 0.20 21.28 14.68
C ASN A 398 -1.07 21.54 15.52
N ASN A 399 -0.96 21.43 16.84
CA ASN A 399 -2.07 21.61 17.80
C ASN A 399 -3.23 20.60 17.62
N ASN A 400 -2.99 19.44 17.04
CA ASN A 400 -3.95 18.34 16.94
C ASN A 400 -3.34 17.03 17.46
N LEU A 401 -4.15 16.17 18.04
CA LEU A 401 -3.73 14.79 18.25
C LEU A 401 -3.58 14.07 16.90
N ALA A 402 -2.60 13.19 16.84
CA ALA A 402 -2.38 12.33 15.68
C ALA A 402 -1.93 10.94 16.15
N ILE A 403 -2.27 9.91 15.40
CA ILE A 403 -1.67 8.59 15.56
C ILE A 403 -0.40 8.54 14.69
N ALA A 404 0.70 8.12 15.27
CA ALA A 404 1.94 7.93 14.53
C ALA A 404 1.74 6.94 13.39
N GLY A 405 1.98 7.38 12.14
CA GLY A 405 1.68 6.62 10.92
C GLY A 405 0.20 6.63 10.49
N GLY A 406 -0.73 7.20 11.29
CA GLY A 406 -2.17 7.16 11.05
C GLY A 406 -2.83 8.50 10.69
N GLY A 407 -2.09 9.62 10.80
CA GLY A 407 -2.59 10.96 10.48
C GLY A 407 -3.33 11.66 11.65
N PRO A 408 -3.79 12.90 11.41
CA PRO A 408 -4.41 13.73 12.43
C PRO A 408 -5.80 13.24 12.83
N LEU A 409 -6.17 13.55 14.08
CA LEU A 409 -7.47 13.29 14.66
C LEU A 409 -8.25 14.61 14.81
N VAL A 410 -9.54 14.57 14.53
CA VAL A 410 -10.47 15.69 14.75
C VAL A 410 -11.17 15.48 16.09
N ALA A 411 -11.18 16.50 16.94
CA ALA A 411 -11.92 16.47 18.17
C ALA A 411 -13.43 16.57 17.90
N LEU A 412 -14.20 15.60 18.37
CA LEU A 412 -15.67 15.58 18.36
C LEU A 412 -16.24 16.05 19.71
N ALA A 413 -15.49 15.80 20.78
CA ALA A 413 -15.74 16.24 22.13
C ALA A 413 -14.41 16.40 22.86
N TYR A 414 -14.43 16.87 24.11
CA TYR A 414 -13.23 17.04 24.92
C TYR A 414 -12.38 15.75 25.01
N ASP A 415 -13.01 14.60 25.11
CA ASP A 415 -12.40 13.28 25.29
C ASP A 415 -12.56 12.33 24.08
N ARG A 416 -13.21 12.81 23.00
CA ARG A 416 -13.55 11.96 21.84
C ARG A 416 -13.04 12.57 20.54
N PHE A 417 -12.37 11.74 19.74
CA PHE A 417 -11.70 12.13 18.51
C PHE A 417 -12.04 11.14 17.39
N ARG A 418 -11.95 11.60 16.13
CA ARG A 418 -12.15 10.78 14.94
C ARG A 418 -10.98 10.95 13.99
N ASN A 419 -10.59 9.88 13.28
CA ASN A 419 -9.59 9.99 12.23
C ASN A 419 -10.16 10.76 11.02
N GLN A 420 -9.36 11.68 10.47
CA GLN A 420 -9.79 12.49 9.31
C GLN A 420 -9.75 11.73 7.99
N ARG A 421 -8.85 10.80 7.84
CA ARG A 421 -8.68 10.00 6.63
C ARG A 421 -8.23 8.60 7.02
N PRO A 422 -8.89 7.57 6.49
CA PRO A 422 -8.37 6.22 6.59
C PRO A 422 -7.00 6.18 5.93
N THR A 423 -5.95 5.84 6.66
CA THR A 423 -4.63 5.59 6.07
C THR A 423 -4.46 4.10 5.82
N LEU A 424 -3.97 3.74 4.63
CA LEU A 424 -3.79 2.35 4.19
C LEU A 424 -2.95 1.47 5.13
N PHE A 425 -2.14 2.09 6.00
CA PHE A 425 -1.22 1.39 6.89
C PHE A 425 -1.77 1.12 8.30
N PHE A 426 -2.84 1.81 8.71
CA PHE A 426 -3.43 1.63 10.03
C PHE A 426 -4.89 1.17 9.91
N MET A 427 -5.25 0.08 10.57
CA MET A 427 -6.61 -0.44 10.72
C MET A 427 -7.37 -0.62 9.39
N SER A 428 -6.70 -1.05 8.32
CA SER A 428 -7.29 -1.29 6.98
C SER A 428 -8.11 -0.12 6.41
N GLY A 429 -7.72 1.12 6.70
CA GLY A 429 -8.42 2.31 6.21
C GLY A 429 -9.78 2.57 6.87
N ALA A 430 -10.10 1.93 7.99
CA ALA A 430 -11.38 2.10 8.66
C ALA A 430 -11.52 3.49 9.29
N GLU A 431 -12.73 4.07 9.19
CA GLU A 431 -13.11 5.19 10.04
C GLU A 431 -13.27 4.68 11.48
N PHE A 432 -12.71 5.41 12.43
CA PHE A 432 -12.84 5.08 13.84
C PHE A 432 -13.00 6.33 14.72
N GLU A 433 -13.56 6.14 15.88
CA GLU A 433 -13.54 7.10 16.98
C GLU A 433 -12.62 6.59 18.08
N LEU A 434 -11.81 7.49 18.62
CA LEU A 434 -10.95 7.27 19.76
C LEU A 434 -11.53 8.05 20.94
N GLN A 435 -11.80 7.36 22.04
CA GLN A 435 -12.28 7.95 23.27
C GLN A 435 -11.28 7.76 24.41
N PHE A 436 -10.96 8.83 25.11
CA PHE A 436 -10.20 8.76 26.37
C PHE A 436 -11.15 8.40 27.50
N LEU A 437 -11.07 7.17 28.01
CA LEU A 437 -11.83 6.72 29.18
C LEU A 437 -11.24 7.28 30.47
N SER A 438 -9.91 7.51 30.46
CA SER A 438 -9.14 8.15 31.52
C SER A 438 -7.79 8.62 30.98
N THR A 439 -6.93 9.18 31.81
CA THR A 439 -5.53 9.49 31.45
C THR A 439 -4.68 8.25 31.16
N LYS A 440 -5.13 7.06 31.61
CA LYS A 440 -4.43 5.78 31.49
C LYS A 440 -5.05 4.82 30.49
N GLN A 441 -6.27 5.07 30.03
CA GLN A 441 -7.01 4.14 29.19
C GLN A 441 -7.74 4.86 28.06
N ILE A 442 -7.66 4.30 26.87
CA ILE A 442 -8.42 4.75 25.70
C ILE A 442 -9.15 3.57 25.06
N GLU A 443 -10.22 3.90 24.36
CA GLU A 443 -10.99 2.99 23.56
C GLU A 443 -11.00 3.48 22.11
N ILE A 444 -10.77 2.59 21.15
CA ILE A 444 -10.96 2.84 19.73
C ILE A 444 -12.14 2.00 19.26
N LYS A 445 -13.15 2.67 18.71
CA LYS A 445 -14.31 2.05 18.11
C LYS A 445 -14.36 2.34 16.62
N THR A 446 -14.31 1.30 15.81
CA THR A 446 -14.45 1.41 14.35
C THR A 446 -15.91 1.60 13.95
N LYS A 447 -16.15 2.14 12.75
CA LYS A 447 -17.51 2.39 12.22
C LYS A 447 -18.35 1.11 12.12
N ASP A 448 -17.72 -0.03 11.90
CA ASP A 448 -18.33 -1.35 11.90
C ASP A 448 -18.53 -1.97 13.31
N GLY A 449 -18.27 -1.18 14.37
CA GLY A 449 -18.61 -1.49 15.75
C GLY A 449 -17.55 -2.27 16.53
N ILE A 450 -16.38 -2.54 15.96
CA ILE A 450 -15.28 -3.20 16.68
C ILE A 450 -14.68 -2.24 17.69
N THR A 451 -14.54 -2.70 18.91
CA THR A 451 -13.98 -1.95 20.01
C THR A 451 -12.67 -2.57 20.46
N THR A 452 -11.62 -1.75 20.56
CA THR A 452 -10.31 -2.14 21.07
C THR A 452 -9.92 -1.22 22.23
N GLN A 453 -9.51 -1.79 23.34
CA GLN A 453 -9.07 -1.05 24.52
C GLN A 453 -7.54 -1.04 24.60
N TYR A 454 -7.01 0.12 24.98
CA TYR A 454 -5.57 0.35 25.11
C TYR A 454 -5.27 0.95 26.47
N ARG A 455 -4.15 0.52 27.07
CA ARG A 455 -3.65 1.04 28.33
C ARG A 455 -2.38 1.83 28.10
N ARG A 456 -2.27 3.01 28.73
CA ARG A 456 -1.08 3.86 28.66
C ARG A 456 0.12 3.11 29.28
N ALA A 457 1.26 3.20 28.62
CA ALA A 457 2.53 2.74 29.16
C ALA A 457 2.86 3.51 30.45
N GLU A 458 3.28 2.79 31.48
CA GLU A 458 3.80 3.41 32.71
C GLU A 458 5.24 3.86 32.44
N GLY A 459 5.53 5.13 32.70
CA GLY A 459 6.87 5.69 32.48
C GLY A 459 7.91 4.96 33.33
N TYR A 460 9.07 4.69 32.75
CA TYR A 460 10.19 4.05 33.39
C TYR A 460 11.45 4.88 33.19
N SER A 461 12.15 5.18 34.27
CA SER A 461 13.42 5.90 34.26
C SER A 461 14.52 4.97 34.79
N PRO A 462 15.30 4.32 33.91
CA PRO A 462 16.33 3.38 34.30
C PRO A 462 17.53 4.08 34.95
N THR A 463 18.17 3.39 35.89
CA THR A 463 19.53 3.74 36.33
C THR A 463 20.56 3.25 35.31
N GLY A 464 21.82 3.72 35.43
CA GLY A 464 22.88 3.20 34.58
C GLY A 464 23.14 1.69 34.78
N ASP A 465 22.88 1.16 35.98
CA ASP A 465 22.97 -0.28 36.26
C ASP A 465 21.85 -1.05 35.59
N ASP A 466 20.62 -0.51 35.59
CA ASP A 466 19.51 -1.10 34.87
C ASP A 466 19.82 -1.21 33.36
N LEU A 467 20.38 -0.13 32.77
CA LEU A 467 20.73 -0.11 31.33
C LEU A 467 21.85 -1.12 31.00
N ARG A 468 22.83 -1.31 31.91
CA ARG A 468 23.89 -2.32 31.74
C ARG A 468 23.35 -3.74 31.65
N ALA A 469 22.25 -4.04 32.30
CA ALA A 469 21.62 -5.38 32.20
C ALA A 469 21.16 -5.74 30.76
N PHE A 470 20.84 -4.75 29.96
CA PHE A 470 20.42 -4.92 28.57
C PHE A 470 21.57 -4.87 27.56
N ALA A 471 22.77 -4.45 28.00
CA ALA A 471 23.94 -4.39 27.13
C ALA A 471 24.35 -5.78 26.65
N GLY A 472 24.69 -5.90 25.37
CA GLY A 472 25.15 -7.14 24.76
C GLY A 472 24.79 -7.26 23.28
N ARG A 473 25.14 -8.41 22.70
CA ARG A 473 24.84 -8.76 21.31
C ARG A 473 23.68 -9.76 21.28
N TYR A 474 22.77 -9.54 20.34
CA TYR A 474 21.55 -10.33 20.17
C TYR A 474 21.42 -10.76 18.72
N TYR A 475 21.26 -12.06 18.49
CA TYR A 475 21.19 -12.66 17.14
C TYR A 475 19.81 -13.18 16.82
N SER A 476 19.36 -12.91 15.60
CA SER A 476 18.14 -13.47 15.02
C SER A 476 18.46 -14.43 13.90
N ASP A 477 18.04 -15.69 14.02
CA ASP A 477 18.14 -16.70 12.95
C ASP A 477 17.26 -16.34 11.76
N GLU A 478 16.10 -15.74 12.01
CA GLU A 478 15.14 -15.35 10.97
C GLU A 478 15.69 -14.25 10.06
N LEU A 479 16.48 -13.34 10.64
CA LEU A 479 17.07 -12.21 9.92
C LEU A 479 18.55 -12.42 9.57
N MET A 480 19.21 -13.40 10.18
CA MET A 480 20.68 -13.55 10.18
C MET A 480 21.37 -12.24 10.56
N ALA A 481 20.83 -11.57 11.55
CA ALA A 481 21.22 -10.23 11.96
C ALA A 481 21.63 -10.20 13.42
N VAL A 482 22.60 -9.34 13.73
CA VAL A 482 23.01 -9.06 15.09
C VAL A 482 22.58 -7.64 15.45
N PHE A 483 21.91 -7.48 16.61
CA PHE A 483 21.73 -6.20 17.26
C PHE A 483 22.72 -6.10 18.42
N GLU A 484 23.49 -5.03 18.45
CA GLU A 484 24.38 -4.68 19.57
C GLU A 484 23.74 -3.54 20.36
N ALA A 485 23.40 -3.81 21.60
CA ALA A 485 22.84 -2.82 22.54
C ALA A 485 23.91 -2.36 23.54
N THR A 486 24.09 -1.06 23.68
CA THR A 486 25.01 -0.42 24.64
C THR A 486 24.28 0.64 25.46
N PRO A 487 24.63 0.85 26.73
CA PRO A 487 24.03 1.88 27.54
C PRO A 487 24.34 3.28 27.01
N GLY A 488 23.30 4.11 26.82
CA GLY A 488 23.41 5.55 26.71
C GLY A 488 23.36 6.23 28.09
N LYS A 489 23.06 7.53 28.13
CA LYS A 489 22.90 8.27 29.38
C LYS A 489 21.64 7.83 30.15
N ASP A 490 20.52 7.79 29.44
CA ASP A 490 19.17 7.45 29.92
C ASP A 490 18.38 6.61 28.92
N SER A 491 19.08 5.94 27.99
CA SER A 491 18.56 5.24 26.84
C SER A 491 19.42 4.03 26.47
N LEU A 492 18.99 3.21 25.53
CA LEU A 492 19.82 2.20 24.90
C LEU A 492 20.21 2.66 23.48
N MET A 493 21.50 2.59 23.20
CA MET A 493 22.05 2.78 21.86
C MET A 493 22.13 1.43 21.18
N VAL A 494 21.43 1.25 20.07
CA VAL A 494 21.35 -0.03 19.36
C VAL A 494 21.89 0.11 17.95
N ARG A 495 22.78 -0.80 17.56
CA ARG A 495 23.35 -0.92 16.21
C ARG A 495 22.92 -2.24 15.61
N ALA A 496 22.49 -2.22 14.34
CA ALA A 496 22.18 -3.41 13.58
C ALA A 496 23.37 -3.81 12.68
N ASN A 497 23.74 -5.10 12.67
CA ASN A 497 24.71 -5.72 11.74
C ASN A 497 26.07 -5.01 11.63
N ASP A 498 26.63 -4.56 12.73
CA ASP A 498 27.89 -3.81 12.79
C ASP A 498 27.94 -2.59 11.82
N SER A 499 26.79 -2.11 11.38
CA SER A 499 26.66 -0.99 10.46
C SER A 499 27.13 0.31 11.10
N PRO A 500 28.07 1.05 10.50
CA PRO A 500 28.47 2.35 11.02
C PRO A 500 27.38 3.42 10.89
N ARG A 501 26.32 3.13 10.13
CA ARG A 501 25.31 4.14 9.73
C ARG A 501 24.11 4.27 10.66
N ALA A 502 23.88 3.35 11.58
CA ALA A 502 22.62 3.31 12.32
C ALA A 502 22.82 2.95 13.80
N LEU A 503 23.49 3.82 14.54
CA LEU A 503 23.37 3.81 15.99
C LEU A 503 22.05 4.51 16.32
N LEU A 504 21.06 3.74 16.74
CA LEU A 504 19.71 4.23 17.04
C LEU A 504 19.52 4.35 18.55
N GLU A 505 18.99 5.48 18.99
CA GLU A 505 18.69 5.74 20.40
C GLU A 505 17.27 5.26 20.73
N PHE A 506 17.16 4.18 21.50
CA PHE A 506 15.89 3.66 22.02
C PHE A 506 15.65 4.16 23.44
N LYS A 507 14.59 4.93 23.64
CA LYS A 507 14.20 5.48 24.94
C LYS A 507 13.38 4.46 25.74
N PRO A 508 13.55 4.42 27.07
CA PRO A 508 12.80 3.51 27.93
C PRO A 508 11.32 3.87 27.95
N VAL A 509 10.46 2.85 27.94
CA VAL A 509 9.00 2.98 28.02
C VAL A 509 8.47 2.26 29.27
N THR A 510 8.88 1.02 29.44
CA THR A 510 8.66 0.21 30.64
C THR A 510 9.99 -0.42 31.05
N ARG A 511 10.02 -1.15 32.16
CA ARG A 511 11.24 -1.79 32.66
C ARG A 511 12.02 -2.58 31.61
N ASP A 512 11.31 -3.31 30.73
CA ASP A 512 11.92 -4.19 29.71
C ASP A 512 11.58 -3.78 28.29
N THR A 513 10.99 -2.59 28.07
CA THR A 513 10.59 -2.10 26.76
C THR A 513 11.20 -0.74 26.44
N PHE A 514 11.82 -0.65 25.27
CA PHE A 514 12.44 0.57 24.75
C PHE A 514 11.88 0.91 23.38
N GLN A 515 11.84 2.19 23.01
CA GLN A 515 11.17 2.69 21.80
C GLN A 515 12.02 3.71 21.03
N ILE A 516 11.94 3.65 19.72
CA ILE A 516 12.30 4.73 18.78
C ILE A 516 11.21 4.88 17.72
N GLY A 517 10.58 6.04 17.62
CA GLY A 517 9.44 6.23 16.72
C GLY A 517 8.35 5.19 16.99
N ALA A 518 7.98 4.42 15.97
CA ALA A 518 7.01 3.31 16.09
C ALA A 518 7.65 1.93 16.30
N SER A 519 8.97 1.85 16.47
CA SER A 519 9.69 0.60 16.71
C SER A 519 9.92 0.36 18.18
N LEU A 520 9.73 -0.88 18.61
CA LEU A 520 9.90 -1.34 19.99
C LEU A 520 10.96 -2.43 20.08
N LEU A 521 11.72 -2.41 21.17
CA LEU A 521 12.51 -3.53 21.67
C LEU A 521 11.92 -3.96 22.99
N ARG A 522 11.49 -5.21 23.11
CA ARG A 522 11.04 -5.83 24.36
C ARG A 522 12.04 -6.89 24.75
N PHE A 523 12.69 -6.72 25.90
CA PHE A 523 13.67 -7.66 26.41
C PHE A 523 13.01 -8.77 27.22
N ASN A 524 13.49 -10.00 27.00
CA ASN A 524 13.00 -11.19 27.67
C ASN A 524 13.98 -11.60 28.77
N ARG A 525 13.44 -11.98 29.94
CA ARG A 525 14.23 -12.44 31.10
C ARG A 525 13.95 -13.93 31.39
N ASP A 526 14.96 -14.61 31.88
CA ASP A 526 14.82 -15.95 32.45
C ASP A 526 14.21 -15.90 33.87
N LYS A 527 14.03 -17.07 34.46
CA LYS A 527 13.49 -17.20 35.83
C LYS A 527 14.35 -16.54 36.91
N ALA A 528 15.64 -16.33 36.65
CA ALA A 528 16.57 -15.63 37.54
C ALA A 528 16.58 -14.11 37.32
N GLY A 529 15.77 -13.59 36.40
CA GLY A 529 15.68 -12.17 36.07
C GLY A 529 16.79 -11.68 35.13
N LYS A 530 17.61 -12.57 34.56
CA LYS A 530 18.66 -12.22 33.60
C LYS A 530 18.09 -12.03 32.24
N VAL A 531 18.49 -10.99 31.50
CA VAL A 531 18.12 -10.75 30.11
C VAL A 531 18.74 -11.83 29.21
N VAL A 532 17.90 -12.57 28.49
CA VAL A 532 18.29 -13.71 27.61
C VAL A 532 18.00 -13.48 26.14
N GLY A 533 17.23 -12.45 25.80
CA GLY A 533 16.89 -12.13 24.43
C GLY A 533 16.09 -10.84 24.34
N LEU A 534 15.70 -10.49 23.12
CA LEU A 534 14.77 -9.41 22.85
C LEU A 534 13.85 -9.75 21.68
N GLU A 535 12.76 -9.04 21.61
CA GLU A 535 11.82 -9.04 20.49
C GLU A 535 11.75 -7.64 19.88
N TYR A 536 11.90 -7.57 18.57
CA TYR A 536 11.68 -6.34 17.81
C TYR A 536 10.26 -6.32 17.24
N SER A 537 9.58 -5.20 17.38
CA SER A 537 8.27 -4.97 16.77
C SER A 537 8.19 -3.56 16.19
N ASN A 538 7.42 -3.43 15.11
CA ASN A 538 6.95 -2.17 14.54
C ASN A 538 5.53 -2.38 13.95
N PRO A 539 4.87 -1.38 13.34
CA PRO A 539 3.53 -1.56 12.80
C PRO A 539 3.36 -2.70 11.77
N LEU A 540 4.44 -3.11 11.10
CA LEU A 540 4.42 -4.14 10.05
C LEU A 540 5.06 -5.47 10.49
N LEU A 541 5.82 -5.47 11.58
CA LEU A 541 6.52 -6.64 12.11
C LEU A 541 6.23 -6.80 13.59
N ARG A 542 5.90 -8.02 14.02
CA ARG A 542 5.62 -8.33 15.42
C ARG A 542 6.55 -9.43 15.92
N ASN A 543 7.12 -9.20 17.09
CA ASN A 543 7.82 -10.17 17.91
C ASN A 543 8.93 -10.93 17.15
N VAL A 544 9.72 -10.21 16.35
CA VAL A 544 10.91 -10.80 15.70
C VAL A 544 11.95 -11.08 16.77
N LYS A 545 12.31 -12.34 16.96
CA LYS A 545 13.10 -12.81 18.09
C LYS A 545 14.61 -12.69 17.85
N PHE A 546 15.32 -12.27 18.89
CA PHE A 546 16.75 -12.24 18.97
C PHE A 546 17.21 -12.88 20.28
N ALA A 547 18.05 -13.89 20.20
CA ALA A 547 18.65 -14.53 21.35
C ALA A 547 19.94 -13.79 21.76
N ARG A 548 20.17 -13.60 23.06
CA ARG A 548 21.42 -13.00 23.57
C ARG A 548 22.59 -13.93 23.28
N LEU A 549 23.63 -13.41 22.63
CA LEU A 549 24.87 -14.14 22.42
C LEU A 549 25.68 -14.17 23.73
N ASN A 550 26.24 -15.32 24.07
CA ASN A 550 27.20 -15.43 25.17
C ASN A 550 28.57 -14.96 24.67
N ASP A 551 29.35 -14.30 25.53
CA ASP A 551 30.68 -13.76 25.21
C ASP A 551 31.70 -14.82 24.72
N ARG A 552 31.33 -16.11 24.74
CA ARG A 552 32.15 -17.23 24.26
C ARG A 552 31.92 -17.66 22.81
N THR A 553 31.00 -17.04 22.08
CA THR A 553 30.62 -17.41 20.69
C THR A 553 31.13 -16.45 19.61
N THR A 554 32.32 -15.84 19.81
CA THR A 554 32.93 -14.89 18.86
C THR A 554 33.74 -15.57 17.72
N SER A 555 33.47 -16.84 17.38
CA SER A 555 34.11 -17.47 16.23
C SER A 555 33.15 -18.40 15.47
N ARG A 556 32.37 -17.79 14.56
CA ARG A 556 31.91 -18.48 13.34
C ARG A 556 31.57 -17.46 12.27
#